data_5d98f405797cf840ef81c1891cf23743
#
_entry.id   5d98f405797cf840ef81c1891cf23743
#
_cell.length_a   1.000
_cell.length_b   1.000
_cell.length_c   1.000
_cell.angle_alpha   90.00
_cell.angle_beta   90.00
_cell.angle_gamma   90.00
#
_symmetry.space_group_name_H-M   'P 1'
#
loop_
_entity.id
_entity.type
_entity.pdbx_description
1 polymer ?
#
loop_
_entity_poly.entity_id
_entity_poly.type
_entity_poly.pdbx_seq_one_letter_code
_entity_poly.pdbx_strand_id
1 'polypeptide(L)'
;MTRDNINSLIQSVFSDEIDLLSIDIDGNDYYIWEAINVISPRVVCIEYNSKFVPPIKWAIEYNPEHIWDGSDYQGASLAALVELSAQKGYQLVGCNLNGVNAFFVRNDILDGKFMVSDNLIDYYQPPRYYLSSAPIGHPSSPQLGKYWE
;
A
#
# COMPACT_ATOMS: atom_id res chain seq x y z
N MET A 1 7.69 5.40 -13.55
CA MET A 1 7.67 6.19 -12.28
C MET A 1 8.61 5.52 -11.32
N THR A 2 9.49 6.28 -10.65
CA THR A 2 10.50 5.74 -9.74
C THR A 2 10.54 6.57 -8.45
N ARG A 3 11.11 6.03 -7.37
CA ARG A 3 11.32 6.79 -6.12
C ARG A 3 12.20 8.03 -6.33
N ASP A 4 13.06 8.03 -7.35
CA ASP A 4 14.00 9.14 -7.60
C ASP A 4 13.33 10.31 -8.34
N ASN A 5 12.25 10.07 -9.11
CA ASN A 5 11.58 11.10 -9.90
C ASN A 5 10.19 11.49 -9.41
N ILE A 6 9.57 10.74 -8.48
CA ILE A 6 8.17 10.97 -8.08
C ILE A 6 7.95 12.39 -7.51
N ASN A 7 8.85 12.88 -6.68
CA ASN A 7 8.71 14.21 -6.08
C ASN A 7 8.75 15.32 -7.14
N SER A 8 9.64 15.22 -8.12
CA SER A 8 9.71 16.19 -9.23
C SER A 8 8.46 16.14 -10.10
N LEU A 9 7.93 14.95 -10.35
CA LEU A 9 6.67 14.77 -11.10
C LEU A 9 5.51 15.41 -10.37
N ILE A 10 5.36 15.18 -9.07
CA ILE A 10 4.30 15.77 -8.26
C ILE A 10 4.40 17.30 -8.28
N GLN A 11 5.58 17.86 -8.03
CA GLN A 11 5.80 19.32 -8.01
C GLN A 11 5.55 20.00 -9.36
N SER A 12 5.68 19.26 -10.47
CA SER A 12 5.39 19.81 -11.79
C SER A 12 3.89 20.02 -12.06
N VAL A 13 3.01 19.39 -11.26
CA VAL A 13 1.56 19.37 -11.47
C VAL A 13 0.79 20.01 -10.32
N PHE A 14 1.26 19.80 -9.07
CA PHE A 14 0.55 20.22 -7.86
C PHE A 14 1.40 21.19 -7.04
N SER A 15 0.77 22.29 -6.62
CA SER A 15 1.35 23.32 -5.74
C SER A 15 0.63 23.43 -4.41
N ASP A 16 -0.54 22.84 -4.28
CA ASP A 16 -1.46 23.03 -3.16
C ASP A 16 -1.62 21.74 -2.33
N GLU A 17 -2.36 21.85 -1.22
CA GLU A 17 -2.74 20.70 -0.41
C GLU A 17 -3.58 19.70 -1.22
N ILE A 18 -3.33 18.42 -1.05
CA ILE A 18 -4.03 17.33 -1.73
C ILE A 18 -4.86 16.58 -0.70
N ASP A 19 -6.14 16.38 -0.99
CA ASP A 19 -7.04 15.64 -0.11
C ASP A 19 -6.77 14.13 -0.16
N LEU A 20 -6.57 13.58 -1.35
CA LEU A 20 -6.41 12.14 -1.57
C LEU A 20 -5.22 11.86 -2.49
N LEU A 21 -4.36 10.97 -2.04
CA LEU A 21 -3.35 10.30 -2.85
C LEU A 21 -3.73 8.83 -3.02
N SER A 22 -3.90 8.36 -4.25
CA SER A 22 -4.06 6.95 -4.57
C SER A 22 -2.77 6.44 -5.21
N ILE A 23 -2.21 5.34 -4.66
CA ILE A 23 -1.02 4.67 -5.17
C ILE A 23 -1.40 3.25 -5.55
N ASP A 24 -1.26 2.93 -6.83
CA ASP A 24 -1.57 1.63 -7.42
C ASP A 24 -0.76 1.55 -8.73
N ILE A 25 0.41 0.94 -8.65
CA ILE A 25 1.39 0.86 -9.75
C ILE A 25 1.95 -0.56 -9.96
N ASP A 26 1.24 -1.53 -9.40
CA ASP A 26 1.53 -2.97 -9.59
C ASP A 26 2.96 -3.38 -9.22
N GLY A 27 3.53 -2.83 -8.14
CA GLY A 27 4.85 -3.28 -7.71
C GLY A 27 5.56 -2.40 -6.70
N ASN A 28 6.10 -1.27 -7.14
CA ASN A 28 6.93 -0.40 -6.29
C ASN A 28 6.15 0.55 -5.37
N ASP A 29 4.88 0.31 -5.10
CA ASP A 29 3.96 1.16 -4.35
C ASP A 29 4.54 1.62 -3.01
N TYR A 30 5.10 0.69 -2.24
CA TYR A 30 5.77 0.96 -0.98
C TYR A 30 6.85 2.03 -1.12
N TYR A 31 7.74 1.87 -2.10
CA TYR A 31 8.88 2.75 -2.31
C TYR A 31 8.49 4.11 -2.88
N ILE A 32 7.41 4.17 -3.66
CA ILE A 32 6.84 5.44 -4.11
C ILE A 32 6.29 6.21 -2.92
N TRP A 33 5.50 5.57 -2.05
CA TRP A 33 5.00 6.25 -0.86
C TRP A 33 6.11 6.66 0.10
N GLU A 34 7.10 5.78 0.31
CA GLU A 34 8.28 6.08 1.12
C GLU A 34 8.98 7.36 0.63
N ALA A 35 9.20 7.48 -0.69
CA ALA A 35 9.92 8.58 -1.30
C ALA A 35 9.15 9.91 -1.32
N ILE A 36 7.81 9.88 -1.38
CA ILE A 36 7.01 11.11 -1.45
C ILE A 36 7.19 11.93 -0.16
N ASN A 37 7.71 13.16 -0.32
CA ASN A 37 7.96 14.11 0.77
C ASN A 37 7.60 15.57 0.43
N VAL A 38 7.12 15.84 -0.78
CA VAL A 38 6.79 17.18 -1.27
C VAL A 38 5.32 17.53 -1.10
N ILE A 39 4.49 16.54 -0.73
CA ILE A 39 3.07 16.71 -0.41
C ILE A 39 2.75 15.95 0.86
N SER A 40 1.67 16.35 1.54
CA SER A 40 1.15 15.70 2.74
C SER A 40 -0.37 15.51 2.61
N PRO A 41 -0.83 14.52 1.80
CA PRO A 41 -2.24 14.27 1.57
C PRO A 41 -3.00 14.04 2.86
N ARG A 42 -4.28 14.42 2.90
CA ARG A 42 -5.13 14.13 4.07
C ARG A 42 -5.41 12.64 4.20
N VAL A 43 -5.57 11.97 3.06
CA VAL A 43 -5.83 10.52 2.96
C VAL A 43 -4.89 9.90 1.93
N VAL A 44 -4.37 8.73 2.25
CA VAL A 44 -3.63 7.87 1.32
C VAL A 44 -4.39 6.56 1.15
N CYS A 45 -4.69 6.22 -0.10
CA CYS A 45 -5.19 4.91 -0.52
C CYS A 45 -4.04 4.20 -1.22
N ILE A 46 -3.68 3.01 -0.78
CA ILE A 46 -2.55 2.26 -1.35
C ILE A 46 -2.86 0.77 -1.42
N GLU A 47 -2.44 0.14 -2.51
CA GLU A 47 -2.58 -1.30 -2.66
C GLU A 47 -1.66 -2.05 -1.68
N TYR A 48 -2.21 -3.13 -1.06
CA TYR A 48 -1.42 -4.06 -0.26
C TYR A 48 -1.59 -5.49 -0.75
N ASN A 49 -0.52 -6.26 -0.65
CA ASN A 49 -0.54 -7.68 -0.98
C ASN A 49 -1.13 -8.48 0.18
N SER A 50 -2.42 -8.77 0.07
CA SER A 50 -3.18 -9.46 1.12
C SER A 50 -2.86 -10.95 1.28
N LYS A 51 -1.99 -11.52 0.45
CA LYS A 51 -1.47 -12.88 0.67
C LYS A 51 -0.51 -12.95 1.86
N PHE A 52 0.08 -11.84 2.26
CA PHE A 52 0.92 -11.74 3.45
C PHE A 52 0.07 -11.33 4.66
N VAL A 53 -0.42 -12.34 5.38
CA VAL A 53 -1.25 -12.12 6.58
C VAL A 53 -0.42 -11.44 7.68
N PRO A 54 -0.96 -10.44 8.40
CA PRO A 54 -0.28 -9.89 9.57
C PRO A 54 0.11 -10.98 10.58
N PRO A 55 1.25 -10.88 11.23
CA PRO A 55 2.15 -9.73 11.30
C PRO A 55 3.30 -9.73 10.25
N ILE A 56 3.20 -10.49 9.17
CA ILE A 56 4.28 -10.60 8.18
C ILE A 56 4.56 -9.24 7.55
N LYS A 57 5.79 -8.75 7.70
CA LYS A 57 6.29 -7.55 7.05
C LYS A 57 7.08 -7.95 5.81
N TRP A 58 6.54 -7.61 4.66
CA TRP A 58 7.15 -7.89 3.37
C TRP A 58 6.89 -6.75 2.41
N ALA A 59 7.86 -6.44 1.57
CA ALA A 59 7.71 -5.61 0.38
C ALA A 59 8.53 -6.23 -0.75
N ILE A 60 8.08 -6.05 -1.98
CA ILE A 60 8.85 -6.44 -3.17
C ILE A 60 10.23 -5.79 -3.14
N GLU A 61 11.25 -6.43 -3.69
CA GLU A 61 12.55 -5.78 -3.86
C GLU A 61 12.43 -4.60 -4.86
N TYR A 62 12.98 -3.44 -4.46
CA TYR A 62 12.92 -2.26 -5.33
C TYR A 62 13.61 -2.50 -6.67
N ASN A 63 12.88 -2.29 -7.74
CA ASN A 63 13.43 -2.32 -9.09
C ASN A 63 12.80 -1.19 -9.92
N PRO A 64 13.56 -0.15 -10.34
CA PRO A 64 13.01 0.95 -11.13
C PRO A 64 12.47 0.51 -12.50
N GLU A 65 12.92 -0.65 -12.99
CA GLU A 65 12.49 -1.26 -14.26
C GLU A 65 11.38 -2.32 -14.03
N HIS A 66 10.80 -2.38 -12.84
CA HIS A 66 9.77 -3.38 -12.54
C HIS A 66 8.57 -3.23 -13.49
N ILE A 67 8.19 -4.35 -14.07
CA ILE A 67 6.96 -4.52 -14.84
C ILE A 67 6.25 -5.73 -14.24
N TRP A 68 4.99 -5.55 -13.83
CA TRP A 68 4.21 -6.64 -13.29
C TRP A 68 4.02 -7.78 -14.29
N ASP A 69 4.27 -8.99 -13.88
CA ASP A 69 4.20 -10.21 -14.69
C ASP A 69 2.87 -10.98 -14.57
N GLY A 70 1.89 -10.36 -13.86
CA GLY A 70 0.59 -11.00 -13.61
C GLY A 70 0.57 -11.93 -12.38
N SER A 71 1.71 -12.09 -11.67
CA SER A 71 1.81 -12.91 -10.48
C SER A 71 1.51 -12.12 -9.20
N ASP A 72 1.58 -12.80 -8.05
CA ASP A 72 1.45 -12.19 -6.73
C ASP A 72 2.75 -11.58 -6.19
N TYR A 73 3.80 -11.50 -6.99
CA TYR A 73 5.06 -10.82 -6.63
C TYR A 73 4.96 -9.32 -6.92
N GLN A 74 4.24 -8.61 -6.05
CA GLN A 74 3.98 -7.18 -6.20
C GLN A 74 3.70 -6.52 -4.85
N GLY A 75 3.92 -5.19 -4.78
CA GLY A 75 3.51 -4.34 -3.67
C GLY A 75 4.18 -4.66 -2.33
N ALA A 76 3.42 -4.51 -1.26
CA ALA A 76 3.86 -4.76 0.11
C ALA A 76 2.74 -5.30 0.98
N SER A 77 3.09 -6.00 2.06
CA SER A 77 2.13 -6.46 3.06
C SER A 77 1.49 -5.30 3.82
N LEU A 78 0.28 -5.51 4.36
CA LEU A 78 -0.38 -4.52 5.21
C LEU A 78 0.49 -4.10 6.40
N ALA A 79 1.21 -5.05 7.02
CA ALA A 79 2.07 -4.76 8.17
C ALA A 79 3.27 -3.87 7.81
N ALA A 80 3.85 -4.03 6.62
CA ALA A 80 4.92 -3.15 6.13
C ALA A 80 4.39 -1.73 5.86
N LEU A 81 3.21 -1.61 5.24
CA LEU A 81 2.59 -0.30 4.99
C LEU A 81 2.21 0.43 6.28
N VAL A 82 1.74 -0.28 7.31
CA VAL A 82 1.45 0.32 8.63
C VAL A 82 2.71 0.84 9.29
N GLU A 83 3.83 0.13 9.22
CA GLU A 83 5.10 0.62 9.74
C GLU A 83 5.58 1.88 9.01
N LEU A 84 5.48 1.90 7.68
CA LEU A 84 5.80 3.07 6.87
C LEU A 84 4.86 4.25 7.20
N SER A 85 3.56 3.98 7.32
CA SER A 85 2.55 5.01 7.62
C SER A 85 2.85 5.72 8.94
N ALA A 86 3.22 4.97 9.97
CA ALA A 86 3.58 5.52 11.29
C ALA A 86 4.78 6.47 11.20
N GLN A 87 5.80 6.12 10.40
CA GLN A 87 6.96 6.98 10.16
C GLN A 87 6.58 8.27 9.42
N LYS A 88 5.57 8.22 8.57
CA LYS A 88 5.07 9.36 7.77
C LYS A 88 3.97 10.17 8.47
N GLY A 89 3.56 9.79 9.67
CA GLY A 89 2.53 10.50 10.44
C GLY A 89 1.09 10.18 10.02
N TYR A 90 0.84 8.95 9.56
CA TYR A 90 -0.48 8.45 9.18
C TYR A 90 -0.90 7.26 10.03
N GLN A 91 -2.21 7.08 10.16
CA GLN A 91 -2.85 5.96 10.83
C GLN A 91 -3.71 5.16 9.85
N LEU A 92 -3.60 3.84 9.89
CA LEU A 92 -4.53 2.94 9.19
C LEU A 92 -5.93 3.09 9.78
N VAL A 93 -6.93 3.29 8.94
CA VAL A 93 -8.33 3.42 9.35
C VAL A 93 -9.24 2.33 8.75
N GLY A 94 -8.77 1.58 7.78
CA GLY A 94 -9.53 0.48 7.19
C GLY A 94 -8.89 -0.11 5.94
N CYS A 95 -9.43 -1.26 5.51
CA CYS A 95 -9.13 -1.88 4.22
C CYS A 95 -10.43 -2.14 3.46
N ASN A 96 -10.37 -2.18 2.14
CA ASN A 96 -11.53 -2.56 1.35
C ASN A 96 -11.83 -4.05 1.46
N LEU A 97 -13.08 -4.43 1.24
CA LEU A 97 -13.54 -5.81 1.40
C LEU A 97 -12.86 -6.82 0.45
N ASN A 98 -12.34 -6.35 -0.67
CA ASN A 98 -11.66 -7.21 -1.64
C ASN A 98 -10.27 -7.64 -1.17
N GLY A 99 -9.71 -6.98 -0.15
CA GLY A 99 -8.35 -7.24 0.30
C GLY A 99 -7.30 -6.71 -0.67
N VAL A 100 -7.54 -5.53 -1.24
CA VAL A 100 -6.64 -4.89 -2.21
C VAL A 100 -6.09 -3.57 -1.66
N ASN A 101 -6.97 -2.66 -1.20
CA ASN A 101 -6.58 -1.32 -0.79
C ASN A 101 -6.66 -1.12 0.72
N ALA A 102 -5.67 -0.44 1.27
CA ALA A 102 -5.61 0.08 2.62
C ALA A 102 -5.75 1.61 2.61
N PHE A 103 -6.45 2.15 3.62
CA PHE A 103 -6.72 3.58 3.75
C PHE A 103 -6.05 4.12 5.00
N PHE A 104 -5.23 5.15 4.79
CA PHE A 104 -4.48 5.82 5.85
C PHE A 104 -4.91 7.28 5.93
N VAL A 105 -5.11 7.77 7.14
CA VAL A 105 -5.49 9.17 7.40
C VAL A 105 -4.37 9.84 8.19
N ARG A 106 -4.05 11.07 7.84
CA ARG A 106 -3.02 11.87 8.51
C ARG A 106 -3.41 12.12 9.97
N ASN A 107 -2.47 11.94 10.89
CA ASN A 107 -2.73 11.89 12.32
C ASN A 107 -3.36 13.18 12.88
N ASP A 108 -3.02 14.35 12.32
CA ASP A 108 -3.53 15.65 12.75
C ASP A 108 -5.02 15.87 12.48
N ILE A 109 -5.63 15.05 11.61
CA ILE A 109 -7.05 15.18 11.24
C ILE A 109 -7.92 13.98 11.65
N LEU A 110 -7.35 13.00 12.35
CA LEU A 110 -8.11 11.84 12.86
C LEU A 110 -9.24 12.26 13.80
N ASP A 111 -8.92 13.10 14.78
CA ASP A 111 -9.84 13.80 15.67
C ASP A 111 -11.02 12.94 16.18
N GLY A 112 -10.75 11.68 16.53
CA GLY A 112 -11.75 10.73 17.01
C GLY A 112 -12.82 10.30 16.01
N LYS A 113 -12.68 10.62 14.74
CA LYS A 113 -13.66 10.30 13.67
C LYS A 113 -13.63 8.84 13.24
N PHE A 114 -12.55 8.13 13.57
CA PHE A 114 -12.36 6.74 13.21
C PHE A 114 -12.18 5.89 14.47
N MET A 115 -12.76 4.70 14.45
CA MET A 115 -12.41 3.67 15.43
C MET A 115 -11.08 3.07 15.00
N VAL A 116 -10.04 3.24 15.83
CA VAL A 116 -8.72 2.66 15.60
C VAL A 116 -8.50 1.49 16.55
N SER A 117 -7.85 0.44 16.06
CA SER A 117 -7.45 -0.73 16.82
C SER A 117 -5.93 -0.88 16.79
N ASP A 118 -5.36 -1.31 17.91
CA ASP A 118 -3.94 -1.68 17.98
C ASP A 118 -3.67 -3.07 17.36
N ASN A 119 -4.72 -3.85 17.12
CA ASN A 119 -4.61 -5.15 16.50
C ASN A 119 -4.82 -5.05 14.99
N LEU A 120 -3.76 -5.24 14.21
CA LEU A 120 -3.79 -5.13 12.75
C LEU A 120 -4.76 -6.12 12.07
N ILE A 121 -5.04 -7.26 12.71
CA ILE A 121 -6.00 -8.26 12.20
C ILE A 121 -7.42 -7.69 12.09
N ASP A 122 -7.79 -6.70 12.91
CA ASP A 122 -9.12 -6.11 12.87
C ASP A 122 -9.39 -5.33 11.56
N TYR A 123 -8.34 -4.89 10.89
CA TYR A 123 -8.41 -4.19 9.60
C TYR A 123 -8.18 -5.10 8.41
N TYR A 124 -7.40 -6.17 8.61
CA TYR A 124 -6.97 -7.02 7.52
C TYR A 124 -8.14 -7.69 6.82
N GLN A 125 -8.15 -7.60 5.49
CA GLN A 125 -9.08 -8.32 4.63
C GLN A 125 -8.28 -9.28 3.73
N PRO A 126 -8.63 -10.57 3.72
CA PRO A 126 -8.00 -11.53 2.82
C PRO A 126 -8.38 -11.25 1.36
N PRO A 127 -7.60 -11.73 0.38
CA PRO A 127 -7.91 -11.54 -1.02
C PRO A 127 -9.21 -12.26 -1.38
N ARG A 128 -10.20 -11.51 -1.86
CA ARG A 128 -11.52 -12.03 -2.25
C ARG A 128 -11.73 -11.86 -3.75
N TYR A 129 -10.96 -12.57 -4.54
CA TYR A 129 -11.01 -12.49 -5.99
C TYR A 129 -12.39 -12.79 -6.58
N TYR A 130 -13.21 -13.59 -5.88
CA TYR A 130 -14.60 -13.89 -6.29
C TYR A 130 -15.52 -12.65 -6.26
N LEU A 131 -15.13 -11.57 -5.63
CA LEU A 131 -15.85 -10.28 -5.66
C LEU A 131 -15.48 -9.43 -6.89
N SER A 132 -14.50 -9.86 -7.66
CA SER A 132 -14.07 -9.20 -8.89
C SER A 132 -14.28 -10.13 -10.10
N SER A 133 -13.97 -9.63 -11.29
CA SER A 133 -14.03 -10.42 -12.53
C SER A 133 -12.90 -11.44 -12.68
N ALA A 134 -11.94 -11.49 -11.74
CA ALA A 134 -10.80 -12.41 -11.74
C ALA A 134 -10.94 -13.48 -10.65
N PRO A 135 -11.85 -14.47 -10.79
CA PRO A 135 -12.21 -15.41 -9.72
C PRO A 135 -11.08 -16.33 -9.27
N ILE A 136 -10.03 -16.49 -10.07
CA ILE A 136 -8.89 -17.40 -9.79
C ILE A 136 -7.77 -16.66 -9.04
N GLY A 137 -7.76 -15.32 -9.08
CA GLY A 137 -6.69 -14.50 -8.51
C GLY A 137 -5.38 -14.59 -9.30
N HIS A 138 -4.31 -14.09 -8.71
CA HIS A 138 -2.98 -14.11 -9.31
C HIS A 138 -2.26 -15.43 -9.01
N PRO A 139 -1.56 -16.03 -9.99
CA PRO A 139 -0.72 -17.21 -9.74
C PRO A 139 0.43 -16.86 -8.79
N SER A 140 0.86 -17.85 -8.00
CA SER A 140 1.99 -17.66 -7.12
C SER A 140 3.29 -17.53 -7.90
N SER A 141 4.07 -16.51 -7.62
CA SER A 141 5.37 -16.30 -8.22
C SER A 141 6.42 -17.25 -7.62
N PRO A 142 7.27 -17.89 -8.45
CA PRO A 142 8.42 -18.64 -7.95
C PRO A 142 9.37 -17.79 -7.10
N GLN A 143 9.39 -16.48 -7.30
CA GLN A 143 10.22 -15.55 -6.50
C GLN A 143 9.81 -15.49 -5.03
N LEU A 144 8.56 -15.84 -4.70
CA LEU A 144 8.08 -15.93 -3.32
C LEU A 144 8.55 -17.22 -2.62
N GLY A 145 8.95 -18.25 -3.33
CA GLY A 145 9.41 -19.52 -2.75
C GLY A 145 10.48 -19.33 -1.68
N LYS A 146 11.41 -18.41 -1.88
CA LYS A 146 12.48 -18.08 -0.92
C LYS A 146 12.00 -17.55 0.44
N TYR A 147 10.73 -17.16 0.58
CA TYR A 147 10.18 -16.64 1.84
C TYR A 147 9.37 -17.70 2.61
N TRP A 148 9.19 -18.90 2.05
CA TRP A 148 8.41 -19.97 2.66
C TRP A 148 9.26 -21.16 3.10
N GLU A 149 10.58 -21.15 2.82
CA GLU A 149 11.57 -22.11 3.29
C GLU A 149 12.15 -21.68 4.67
#